data_05be30acac50bf930823b78fcdfd9bc1
#
_entry.id   05be30acac50bf930823b78fcdfd9bc1
#
_cell.length_a   1.000
_cell.length_b   1.000
_cell.length_c   1.000
_cell.angle_alpha   90.00
_cell.angle_beta   90.00
_cell.angle_gamma   90.00
#
_symmetry.space_group_name_H-M   'P 1'
#
loop_
_entity.id
_entity.type
_entity.pdbx_description
1 polymer ?
#
loop_
_entity_poly.entity_id
_entity_poly.type
_entity_poly.pdbx_seq_one_letter_code
_entity_poly.pdbx_strand_id
1 'polypeptide(L)'
;MARLQSPSRLITPVALLIGLGCYVFTASADATEEDISRVNRSIFIAAGLTVGDVSTVNGGIRLSAAAIAGEVHTVNGSIELGARARVDSAETVNGGIGIGEEVIVNGAVSTVNGNIAVDAGSEIERNIETINGEILLENSRIGGDLETANGDVTLLQGATVEGDIIIADQRGWWNKLFSGNSRPLKLVIDEKSSVKGRIHLYREVELHIDPAAEVGELIEHV
;
A
#
# COMPACT_ATOMS: atom_id res chain seq x y z
N MET A 1 44.17 30.65 -29.73
CA MET A 1 43.48 29.79 -28.77
C MET A 1 42.27 30.52 -28.23
N ALA A 2 41.13 30.26 -28.81
CA ALA A 2 39.86 30.87 -28.39
C ALA A 2 39.06 29.85 -27.56
N ARG A 3 38.81 30.19 -26.29
CA ARG A 3 37.90 29.40 -25.40
C ARG A 3 36.45 29.78 -25.74
N LEU A 4 35.71 28.80 -26.28
CA LEU A 4 34.24 28.87 -26.36
C LEU A 4 33.64 28.75 -24.96
N GLN A 5 33.02 29.83 -24.47
CA GLN A 5 32.14 29.80 -23.32
C GLN A 5 30.75 29.32 -23.75
N SER A 6 30.27 28.26 -23.14
CA SER A 6 28.92 27.77 -23.24
C SER A 6 27.93 28.77 -22.58
N PRO A 7 26.81 29.13 -23.20
CA PRO A 7 25.84 30.01 -22.58
C PRO A 7 25.04 29.26 -21.50
N SER A 8 25.18 29.71 -20.26
CA SER A 8 24.29 29.34 -19.16
C SER A 8 22.89 29.86 -19.47
N ARG A 9 21.94 28.96 -19.70
CA ARG A 9 20.52 29.30 -19.79
C ARG A 9 20.01 29.62 -18.38
N LEU A 10 19.71 30.90 -18.14
CA LEU A 10 18.89 31.31 -17.00
C LEU A 10 17.49 30.72 -17.16
N ILE A 11 17.11 29.87 -16.21
CA ILE A 11 15.73 29.42 -16.05
C ILE A 11 15.08 30.38 -15.06
N THR A 12 14.14 31.18 -15.56
CA THR A 12 13.30 32.04 -14.74
C THR A 12 12.31 31.20 -13.93
N PRO A 13 12.21 31.39 -12.61
CA PRO A 13 11.17 30.72 -11.83
C PRO A 13 9.80 31.33 -12.15
N VAL A 14 8.87 30.49 -12.58
CA VAL A 14 7.48 30.91 -12.76
C VAL A 14 6.79 30.99 -11.40
N ALA A 15 6.17 32.12 -11.20
CA ALA A 15 5.60 32.67 -9.99
C ALA A 15 4.60 31.76 -9.26
N LEU A 16 4.77 31.81 -7.96
CA LEU A 16 3.87 31.46 -6.87
C LEU A 16 2.49 32.11 -7.03
N LEU A 17 1.44 31.31 -7.18
CA LEU A 17 0.06 31.78 -6.97
C LEU A 17 -0.45 31.20 -5.64
N ILE A 18 -0.54 32.07 -4.65
CA ILE A 18 -1.09 31.76 -3.32
C ILE A 18 -2.62 31.86 -3.40
N GLY A 19 -3.29 30.75 -3.29
CA GLY A 19 -4.74 30.72 -3.13
C GLY A 19 -5.22 29.33 -2.73
N LEU A 20 -5.71 29.20 -1.50
CA LEU A 20 -6.40 28.05 -0.92
C LEU A 20 -5.85 26.63 -1.24
N GLY A 21 -4.87 26.21 -0.48
CA GLY A 21 -4.78 24.81 -0.01
C GLY A 21 -4.34 23.71 -0.94
N CYS A 22 -4.07 23.96 -2.21
CA CYS A 22 -3.59 22.92 -3.12
C CYS A 22 -2.28 23.37 -3.75
N TYR A 23 -1.16 22.74 -3.36
CA TYR A 23 0.11 22.94 -4.06
C TYR A 23 0.18 21.95 -5.22
N VAL A 24 0.18 22.47 -6.44
CA VAL A 24 0.52 21.70 -7.64
C VAL A 24 2.01 21.96 -7.91
N PHE A 25 2.83 20.92 -7.77
CA PHE A 25 4.21 20.98 -8.24
C PHE A 25 4.26 20.67 -9.74
N THR A 26 4.84 21.58 -10.53
CA THR A 26 5.21 21.28 -11.93
C THR A 26 6.70 21.00 -11.97
N ALA A 27 7.08 19.76 -12.32
CA ALA A 27 8.47 19.37 -12.44
C ALA A 27 9.11 19.90 -13.73
N SER A 28 10.32 20.47 -13.61
CA SER A 28 11.27 20.67 -14.70
C SER A 28 12.19 19.44 -14.76
N ALA A 29 12.63 19.08 -15.94
CA ALA A 29 13.40 17.84 -16.26
C ALA A 29 14.80 17.72 -15.63
N ASP A 30 15.05 18.40 -14.51
CA ASP A 30 16.32 18.34 -13.75
C ASP A 30 16.04 18.44 -12.23
N ALA A 31 14.85 17.97 -11.81
CA ALA A 31 14.44 18.02 -10.41
C ALA A 31 15.19 16.92 -9.64
N THR A 32 16.01 17.34 -8.69
CA THR A 32 16.34 16.51 -7.54
C THR A 32 15.02 16.07 -6.92
N GLU A 33 14.85 14.77 -6.70
CA GLU A 33 13.70 14.20 -6.00
C GLU A 33 13.62 14.86 -4.62
N GLU A 34 12.65 15.78 -4.45
CA GLU A 34 12.51 16.55 -3.21
C GLU A 34 11.52 15.84 -2.28
N ASP A 35 11.92 15.62 -1.04
CA ASP A 35 11.06 15.03 -0.02
C ASP A 35 9.98 16.02 0.41
N ILE A 36 8.77 15.52 0.59
CA ILE A 36 7.60 16.31 0.99
C ILE A 36 7.11 15.87 2.36
N SER A 37 7.35 16.69 3.38
CA SER A 37 6.86 16.42 4.72
C SER A 37 5.87 17.50 5.17
N ARG A 38 4.77 17.09 5.80
CA ARG A 38 3.73 17.99 6.33
C ARG A 38 3.27 17.51 7.72
N VAL A 39 2.67 18.43 8.45
CA VAL A 39 1.95 18.16 9.69
C VAL A 39 0.57 18.81 9.58
N ASN A 40 -0.49 18.09 9.92
CA ASN A 40 -1.88 18.57 9.87
C ASN A 40 -2.37 19.03 8.48
N ARG A 41 -1.86 18.41 7.41
CA ARG A 41 -2.30 18.66 6.03
C ARG A 41 -2.20 17.42 5.18
N SER A 42 -3.18 17.27 4.29
CA SER A 42 -3.10 16.29 3.22
C SER A 42 -2.11 16.70 2.14
N ILE A 43 -1.49 15.71 1.50
CA ILE A 43 -0.55 15.88 0.40
C ILE A 43 -1.18 15.31 -0.86
N PHE A 44 -1.07 16.06 -1.94
CA PHE A 44 -1.53 15.64 -3.26
C PHE A 44 -0.38 15.77 -4.26
N ILE A 45 -0.02 14.66 -4.89
CA ILE A 45 0.98 14.61 -5.95
C ILE A 45 0.26 14.50 -7.29
N ALA A 46 0.50 15.45 -8.18
CA ALA A 46 -0.15 15.48 -9.49
C ALA A 46 0.36 14.35 -10.40
N ALA A 47 -0.44 14.04 -11.42
CA ALA A 47 -0.13 12.96 -12.36
C ALA A 47 1.23 13.13 -13.05
N GLY A 48 1.99 12.05 -13.12
CA GLY A 48 3.28 11.99 -13.80
C GLY A 48 4.42 12.76 -13.13
N LEU A 49 4.22 13.29 -11.91
CA LEU A 49 5.30 13.91 -11.14
C LEU A 49 6.15 12.86 -10.43
N THR A 50 7.44 13.12 -10.35
CA THR A 50 8.40 12.38 -9.54
C THR A 50 8.81 13.25 -8.35
N VAL A 51 8.75 12.67 -7.15
CA VAL A 51 9.13 13.30 -5.87
C VAL A 51 9.93 12.29 -5.05
N GLY A 52 10.64 12.76 -4.03
CA GLY A 52 11.28 11.92 -3.03
C GLY A 52 10.26 11.32 -2.06
N ASP A 53 10.62 11.21 -0.79
CA ASP A 53 9.73 10.66 0.23
C ASP A 53 8.57 11.60 0.55
N VAL A 54 7.40 11.03 0.81
CA VAL A 54 6.17 11.77 1.09
C VAL A 54 5.62 11.41 2.45
N SER A 55 5.63 12.35 3.39
CA SER A 55 5.18 12.06 4.74
C SER A 55 4.24 13.11 5.33
N THR A 56 3.27 12.66 6.15
CA THR A 56 2.43 13.56 6.95
C THR A 56 2.04 12.90 8.28
N VAL A 57 1.68 13.72 9.28
CA VAL A 57 1.22 13.18 10.57
C VAL A 57 -0.31 13.11 10.62
N ASN A 58 -1.00 14.19 10.27
CA ASN A 58 -2.46 14.24 10.26
C ASN A 58 -2.94 14.73 8.89
N GLY A 59 -3.23 13.81 8.01
CA GLY A 59 -3.69 14.09 6.66
C GLY A 59 -3.54 12.87 5.76
N GLY A 60 -4.35 12.78 4.74
CA GLY A 60 -4.20 11.76 3.71
C GLY A 60 -3.12 12.12 2.70
N ILE A 61 -2.58 11.11 2.04
CA ILE A 61 -1.66 11.25 0.92
C ILE A 61 -2.34 10.68 -0.31
N ARG A 62 -2.36 11.44 -1.40
CA ARG A 62 -2.87 10.96 -2.69
C ARG A 62 -1.86 11.20 -3.78
N LEU A 63 -1.41 10.14 -4.41
CA LEU A 63 -0.66 10.16 -5.66
C LEU A 63 -1.63 9.99 -6.81
N SER A 64 -1.59 10.89 -7.79
CA SER A 64 -2.39 10.74 -9.02
C SER A 64 -1.75 9.74 -9.98
N ALA A 65 -2.42 9.47 -11.08
CA ALA A 65 -1.98 8.49 -12.06
C ALA A 65 -0.53 8.72 -12.53
N ALA A 66 0.25 7.64 -12.60
CA ALA A 66 1.64 7.65 -13.05
C ALA A 66 2.58 8.57 -12.23
N ALA A 67 2.20 8.97 -11.03
CA ALA A 67 3.10 9.67 -10.11
C ALA A 67 4.14 8.69 -9.54
N ILE A 68 5.33 9.19 -9.27
CA ILE A 68 6.42 8.40 -8.70
C ILE A 68 6.84 9.06 -7.38
N ALA A 69 6.99 8.26 -6.33
CA ALA A 69 7.50 8.73 -5.04
C ALA A 69 8.41 7.66 -4.42
N GLY A 70 9.23 8.07 -3.46
CA GLY A 70 9.95 7.17 -2.57
C GLY A 70 9.02 6.52 -1.55
N GLU A 71 9.36 6.59 -0.27
CA GLU A 71 8.51 6.08 0.80
C GLU A 71 7.31 7.00 1.04
N VAL A 72 6.11 6.42 1.16
CA VAL A 72 4.86 7.15 1.41
C VAL A 72 4.33 6.80 2.78
N HIS A 73 4.38 7.75 3.72
CA HIS A 73 4.03 7.47 5.12
C HIS A 73 3.05 8.50 5.70
N THR A 74 2.05 8.01 6.45
CA THR A 74 1.20 8.87 7.27
C THR A 74 0.88 8.23 8.61
N VAL A 75 0.58 9.04 9.64
CA VAL A 75 0.14 8.49 10.93
C VAL A 75 -1.38 8.44 11.02
N ASN A 76 -2.04 9.53 10.69
CA ASN A 76 -3.50 9.61 10.75
C ASN A 76 -4.05 10.11 9.40
N GLY A 77 -4.30 9.19 8.52
CA GLY A 77 -4.83 9.46 7.19
C GLY A 77 -4.72 8.27 6.27
N SER A 78 -5.47 8.28 5.20
CA SER A 78 -5.41 7.24 4.17
C SER A 78 -4.35 7.57 3.13
N ILE A 79 -3.79 6.54 2.53
CA ILE A 79 -2.91 6.63 1.36
C ILE A 79 -3.70 6.13 0.15
N GLU A 80 -3.70 6.90 -0.92
CA GLU A 80 -4.30 6.52 -2.19
C GLU A 80 -3.28 6.65 -3.31
N LEU A 81 -2.94 5.55 -3.95
CA LEU A 81 -2.05 5.45 -5.09
C LEU A 81 -2.89 5.32 -6.36
N GLY A 82 -2.84 6.34 -7.22
CA GLY A 82 -3.55 6.36 -8.50
C GLY A 82 -2.94 5.40 -9.52
N ALA A 83 -3.71 5.06 -10.53
CA ALA A 83 -3.32 4.08 -11.54
C ALA A 83 -1.90 4.33 -12.11
N ARG A 84 -1.12 3.27 -12.26
CA ARG A 84 0.27 3.29 -12.73
C ARG A 84 1.24 4.12 -11.89
N ALA A 85 0.89 4.47 -10.67
CA ALA A 85 1.83 5.08 -9.74
C ALA A 85 2.95 4.08 -9.37
N ARG A 86 4.09 4.60 -8.95
CA ARG A 86 5.23 3.81 -8.48
C ARG A 86 5.71 4.38 -7.17
N VAL A 87 5.88 3.52 -6.16
CA VAL A 87 6.41 3.92 -4.84
C VAL A 87 7.35 2.86 -4.30
N ASP A 88 8.23 3.26 -3.41
CA ASP A 88 9.09 2.29 -2.73
C ASP A 88 8.34 1.56 -1.62
N SER A 89 7.53 2.24 -0.82
CA SER A 89 6.67 1.63 0.19
C SER A 89 5.45 2.51 0.49
N ALA A 90 4.41 1.94 1.12
CA ALA A 90 3.25 2.68 1.58
C ALA A 90 2.85 2.24 2.99
N GLU A 91 2.90 3.17 3.95
CA GLU A 91 2.68 2.86 5.35
C GLU A 91 1.74 3.87 6.04
N THR A 92 0.81 3.38 6.84
CA THR A 92 -0.02 4.22 7.70
C THR A 92 -0.28 3.57 9.05
N VAL A 93 -0.59 4.36 10.06
CA VAL A 93 -1.00 3.79 11.37
C VAL A 93 -2.52 3.76 11.48
N ASN A 94 -3.19 4.86 11.20
CA ASN A 94 -4.64 4.97 11.29
C ASN A 94 -5.22 5.49 9.97
N GLY A 95 -5.51 4.55 9.09
CA GLY A 95 -6.08 4.84 7.79
C GLY A 95 -5.95 3.65 6.85
N GLY A 96 -6.76 3.62 5.81
CA GLY A 96 -6.67 2.61 4.76
C GLY A 96 -5.62 2.96 3.71
N ILE A 97 -5.20 1.95 2.96
CA ILE A 97 -4.34 2.10 1.79
C ILE A 97 -5.09 1.57 0.57
N GLY A 98 -5.36 2.46 -0.38
CA GLY A 98 -5.95 2.13 -1.67
C GLY A 98 -4.89 2.16 -2.76
N ILE A 99 -4.73 1.06 -3.47
CA ILE A 99 -3.77 0.87 -4.56
C ILE A 99 -4.57 0.65 -5.83
N GLY A 100 -4.54 1.64 -6.73
CA GLY A 100 -5.26 1.61 -7.99
C GLY A 100 -4.64 0.65 -9.00
N GLU A 101 -5.16 0.64 -10.22
CA GLU A 101 -4.74 -0.29 -11.27
C GLU A 101 -3.27 -0.09 -11.71
N GLU A 102 -2.58 -1.20 -12.00
CA GLU A 102 -1.22 -1.20 -12.56
C GLU A 102 -0.18 -0.44 -11.72
N VAL A 103 -0.38 -0.34 -10.41
CA VAL A 103 0.58 0.28 -9.48
C VAL A 103 1.71 -0.69 -9.18
N ILE A 104 2.92 -0.15 -9.02
CA ILE A 104 4.09 -0.91 -8.57
C ILE A 104 4.56 -0.37 -7.24
N VAL A 105 4.66 -1.25 -6.23
CA VAL A 105 5.27 -0.99 -4.94
C VAL A 105 6.50 -1.87 -4.79
N ASN A 106 7.70 -1.28 -4.77
CA ASN A 106 8.97 -2.03 -4.70
C ASN A 106 9.21 -2.67 -3.32
N GLY A 107 8.54 -2.19 -2.29
CA GLY A 107 8.66 -2.65 -0.91
C GLY A 107 7.36 -3.19 -0.35
N ALA A 108 7.14 -2.93 0.92
CA ALA A 108 5.97 -3.40 1.67
C ALA A 108 4.83 -2.36 1.70
N VAL A 109 3.63 -2.88 1.94
CA VAL A 109 2.42 -2.09 2.21
C VAL A 109 1.92 -2.46 3.59
N SER A 110 1.82 -1.50 4.51
CA SER A 110 1.41 -1.80 5.87
C SER A 110 0.47 -0.77 6.49
N THR A 111 -0.44 -1.26 7.34
CA THR A 111 -1.27 -0.42 8.19
C THR A 111 -1.51 -1.08 9.54
N VAL A 112 -1.76 -0.29 10.58
CA VAL A 112 -2.17 -0.84 11.88
C VAL A 112 -3.69 -0.91 11.97
N ASN A 113 -4.37 0.16 11.62
CA ASN A 113 -5.84 0.25 11.71
C ASN A 113 -6.41 0.80 10.40
N GLY A 114 -6.67 -0.09 9.46
CA GLY A 114 -7.23 0.28 8.16
C GLY A 114 -7.25 -0.89 7.18
N ASN A 115 -8.07 -0.76 6.17
CA ASN A 115 -8.16 -1.75 5.10
C ASN A 115 -7.09 -1.49 4.06
N ILE A 116 -6.64 -2.55 3.41
CA ILE A 116 -5.77 -2.50 2.24
C ILE A 116 -6.55 -3.06 1.06
N ALA A 117 -6.69 -2.25 0.01
CA ALA A 117 -7.31 -2.68 -1.23
C ALA A 117 -6.31 -2.52 -2.38
N VAL A 118 -6.16 -3.56 -3.18
CA VAL A 118 -5.23 -3.61 -4.32
C VAL A 118 -6.01 -3.96 -5.58
N ASP A 119 -6.05 -3.03 -6.51
CA ASP A 119 -6.75 -3.17 -7.78
C ASP A 119 -5.89 -3.91 -8.83
N ALA A 120 -6.55 -4.25 -9.92
CA ALA A 120 -6.03 -5.11 -10.97
C ALA A 120 -4.71 -4.66 -11.61
N GLY A 121 -3.85 -5.63 -11.90
CA GLY A 121 -2.56 -5.41 -12.56
C GLY A 121 -1.49 -4.82 -11.68
N SER A 122 -1.77 -4.64 -10.38
CA SER A 122 -0.81 -4.07 -9.44
C SER A 122 0.13 -5.12 -8.88
N GLU A 123 1.36 -4.71 -8.58
CA GLU A 123 2.42 -5.55 -8.08
C GLU A 123 3.06 -4.94 -6.83
N ILE A 124 3.06 -5.71 -5.74
CA ILE A 124 3.77 -5.40 -4.50
C ILE A 124 4.90 -6.41 -4.36
N GLU A 125 6.15 -5.96 -4.38
CA GLU A 125 7.29 -6.89 -4.40
C GLU A 125 7.56 -7.57 -3.07
N ARG A 126 7.08 -6.99 -1.96
CA ARG A 126 7.25 -7.55 -0.62
C ARG A 126 5.91 -7.85 0.04
N ASN A 127 5.84 -7.66 1.35
CA ASN A 127 4.73 -8.07 2.19
C ASN A 127 3.57 -7.05 2.17
N ILE A 128 2.37 -7.58 2.42
CA ILE A 128 1.21 -6.81 2.83
C ILE A 128 0.87 -7.15 4.28
N GLU A 129 0.73 -6.12 5.12
CA GLU A 129 0.46 -6.32 6.54
C GLU A 129 -0.63 -5.38 7.05
N THR A 130 -1.59 -5.93 7.79
CA THR A 130 -2.51 -5.13 8.60
C THR A 130 -2.77 -5.79 9.95
N ILE A 131 -2.92 -4.99 11.01
CA ILE A 131 -3.30 -5.56 12.30
C ILE A 131 -4.83 -5.60 12.42
N ASN A 132 -5.50 -4.52 12.07
CA ASN A 132 -6.95 -4.39 12.18
C ASN A 132 -7.54 -3.81 10.90
N GLY A 133 -7.94 -4.66 9.96
CA GLY A 133 -8.53 -4.24 8.70
C GLY A 133 -8.58 -5.36 7.67
N GLU A 134 -9.46 -5.21 6.74
CA GLU A 134 -9.62 -6.15 5.64
C GLU A 134 -8.51 -5.98 4.59
N ILE A 135 -8.10 -7.09 3.97
CA ILE A 135 -7.22 -7.09 2.81
C ILE A 135 -8.04 -7.63 1.62
N LEU A 136 -8.16 -6.79 0.60
CA LEU A 136 -8.79 -7.16 -0.66
C LEU A 136 -7.77 -7.06 -1.79
N LEU A 137 -7.56 -8.16 -2.50
CA LEU A 137 -6.68 -8.26 -3.65
C LEU A 137 -7.49 -8.65 -4.89
N GLU A 138 -7.47 -7.82 -5.92
CA GLU A 138 -8.10 -8.12 -7.20
C GLU A 138 -7.06 -8.21 -8.31
N ASN A 139 -6.93 -9.37 -8.96
CA ASN A 139 -6.03 -9.60 -10.09
C ASN A 139 -4.67 -8.91 -9.93
N SER A 140 -4.06 -9.08 -8.76
CA SER A 140 -2.81 -8.43 -8.35
C SER A 140 -1.78 -9.45 -7.89
N ARG A 141 -0.51 -9.07 -7.83
CA ARG A 141 0.58 -9.95 -7.42
C ARG A 141 1.29 -9.41 -6.19
N ILE A 142 1.43 -10.26 -5.18
CA ILE A 142 2.19 -10.02 -3.95
C ILE A 142 3.40 -10.93 -3.95
N GLY A 143 4.60 -10.37 -3.97
CA GLY A 143 5.86 -11.11 -4.03
C GLY A 143 6.30 -11.70 -2.70
N GLY A 144 5.81 -11.16 -1.58
CA GLY A 144 6.09 -11.63 -0.22
C GLY A 144 4.88 -12.24 0.46
N ASP A 145 4.84 -12.10 1.79
CA ASP A 145 3.81 -12.65 2.65
C ASP A 145 2.63 -11.68 2.81
N LEU A 146 1.46 -12.24 3.13
CA LEU A 146 0.27 -11.50 3.50
C LEU A 146 -0.06 -11.80 4.96
N GLU A 147 -0.03 -10.77 5.82
CA GLU A 147 -0.27 -10.96 7.25
C GLU A 147 -1.43 -10.09 7.76
N THR A 148 -2.32 -10.69 8.53
CA THR A 148 -3.35 -9.98 9.28
C THR A 148 -3.58 -10.62 10.64
N ALA A 149 -4.07 -9.83 11.60
CA ALA A 149 -4.47 -10.36 12.90
C ALA A 149 -5.99 -10.24 13.13
N ASN A 150 -6.62 -9.17 12.66
CA ASN A 150 -8.06 -8.92 12.85
C ASN A 150 -8.68 -8.31 11.59
N GLY A 151 -8.77 -9.08 10.53
CA GLY A 151 -9.39 -8.64 9.28
C GLY A 151 -9.63 -9.79 8.33
N ASP A 152 -10.69 -9.70 7.56
CA ASP A 152 -10.97 -10.67 6.52
C ASP A 152 -9.94 -10.52 5.39
N VAL A 153 -9.63 -11.62 4.72
CA VAL A 153 -8.72 -11.66 3.57
C VAL A 153 -9.48 -12.19 2.37
N THR A 154 -9.44 -11.46 1.28
CA THR A 154 -10.17 -11.80 0.06
C THR A 154 -9.25 -11.67 -1.15
N LEU A 155 -9.06 -12.77 -1.88
CA LEU A 155 -8.30 -12.87 -3.12
C LEU A 155 -9.25 -13.19 -4.27
N LEU A 156 -9.32 -12.29 -5.27
CA LEU A 156 -10.26 -12.37 -6.38
C LEU A 156 -9.57 -12.17 -7.73
N GLN A 157 -10.22 -12.71 -8.77
CA GLN A 157 -9.95 -12.44 -10.19
C GLN A 157 -8.52 -12.79 -10.65
N GLY A 158 -7.85 -13.71 -9.96
CA GLY A 158 -6.48 -14.12 -10.28
C GLY A 158 -5.43 -13.42 -9.44
N ALA A 159 -5.80 -12.98 -8.25
CA ALA A 159 -4.83 -12.49 -7.28
C ALA A 159 -3.84 -13.60 -6.88
N THR A 160 -2.55 -13.26 -6.81
CA THR A 160 -1.48 -14.22 -6.52
C THR A 160 -0.65 -13.74 -5.33
N VAL A 161 -0.48 -14.61 -4.34
CA VAL A 161 0.46 -14.43 -3.23
C VAL A 161 1.58 -15.45 -3.39
N GLU A 162 2.82 -14.97 -3.58
CA GLU A 162 3.99 -15.85 -3.77
C GLU A 162 4.49 -16.42 -2.44
N GLY A 163 4.37 -15.65 -1.36
CA GLY A 163 4.73 -16.04 0.00
C GLY A 163 3.61 -16.73 0.76
N ASP A 164 3.70 -16.69 2.07
CA ASP A 164 2.74 -17.31 2.99
C ASP A 164 1.56 -16.36 3.28
N ILE A 165 0.39 -16.90 3.59
CA ILE A 165 -0.70 -16.15 4.23
C ILE A 165 -0.67 -16.48 5.72
N ILE A 166 -0.57 -15.46 6.57
CA ILE A 166 -0.46 -15.60 8.01
C ILE A 166 -1.63 -14.89 8.69
N ILE A 167 -2.56 -15.65 9.28
CA ILE A 167 -3.63 -15.10 10.10
C ILE A 167 -3.22 -15.27 11.55
N ALA A 168 -2.62 -14.21 12.12
CA ALA A 168 -2.00 -14.20 13.43
C ALA A 168 -3.05 -14.19 14.57
N ASP A 169 -2.65 -14.71 15.71
CA ASP A 169 -3.41 -14.58 16.95
C ASP A 169 -2.85 -13.44 17.80
N GLN A 170 -3.65 -12.44 18.08
CA GLN A 170 -3.30 -11.37 19.01
C GLN A 170 -3.49 -11.75 20.49
N ARG A 171 -3.60 -13.03 20.85
CA ARG A 171 -3.74 -13.46 22.25
C ARG A 171 -2.46 -13.21 23.05
N GLY A 172 -2.18 -11.92 23.32
CA GLY A 172 -1.40 -11.55 24.50
C GLY A 172 -2.21 -11.83 25.77
N TRP A 173 -1.56 -12.04 26.93
CA TRP A 173 -2.15 -12.32 28.23
C TRP A 173 -3.30 -11.37 28.68
N TRP A 174 -3.39 -10.18 28.12
CA TRP A 174 -4.44 -9.19 28.35
C TRP A 174 -5.79 -9.57 27.74
N ASN A 175 -5.82 -10.31 26.64
CA ASN A 175 -7.06 -10.63 25.93
C ASN A 175 -7.90 -11.71 26.62
N LYS A 176 -7.30 -12.47 27.52
CA LYS A 176 -8.02 -13.48 28.31
C LYS A 176 -9.05 -12.88 29.26
N LEU A 177 -8.93 -11.57 29.54
CA LEU A 177 -9.85 -10.81 30.40
C LEU A 177 -10.99 -10.10 29.65
N PHE A 178 -10.87 -9.97 28.31
CA PHE A 178 -11.80 -9.22 27.48
C PHE A 178 -12.29 -9.99 26.25
N SER A 179 -12.33 -11.33 26.32
CA SER A 179 -12.87 -12.18 25.24
C SER A 179 -14.33 -11.86 24.97
N GLY A 180 -14.58 -10.77 24.26
CA GLY A 180 -15.83 -10.55 23.56
C GLY A 180 -15.94 -11.56 22.42
N ASN A 181 -17.17 -11.95 22.10
CA ASN A 181 -17.53 -12.90 21.06
C ASN A 181 -17.11 -12.34 19.68
N SER A 182 -15.83 -12.52 19.32
CA SER A 182 -15.32 -12.10 18.01
C SER A 182 -15.82 -13.09 16.97
N ARG A 183 -16.45 -12.59 15.91
CA ARG A 183 -16.79 -13.45 14.77
C ARG A 183 -15.50 -14.08 14.19
N PRO A 184 -15.57 -15.31 13.68
CA PRO A 184 -14.44 -15.86 12.91
C PRO A 184 -14.07 -14.92 11.77
N LEU A 185 -12.78 -14.79 11.51
CA LEU A 185 -12.32 -14.09 10.30
C LEU A 185 -12.63 -14.94 9.08
N LYS A 186 -12.75 -14.31 7.93
CA LYS A 186 -12.96 -15.00 6.67
C LYS A 186 -11.70 -14.93 5.80
N LEU A 187 -11.35 -16.08 5.24
CA LEU A 187 -10.39 -16.18 4.16
C LEU A 187 -11.14 -16.66 2.90
N VAL A 188 -11.21 -15.79 1.91
CA VAL A 188 -11.88 -16.07 0.63
C VAL A 188 -10.83 -16.12 -0.48
N ILE A 189 -10.78 -17.22 -1.23
CA ILE A 189 -9.90 -17.38 -2.40
C ILE A 189 -10.74 -17.93 -3.54
N ASP A 190 -10.88 -17.15 -4.62
CA ASP A 190 -11.67 -17.56 -5.79
C ASP A 190 -10.94 -18.55 -6.70
N GLU A 191 -11.66 -19.06 -7.69
CA GLU A 191 -11.22 -20.10 -8.63
C GLU A 191 -9.96 -19.78 -9.43
N LYS A 192 -9.62 -18.49 -9.58
CA LYS A 192 -8.50 -18.00 -10.40
C LYS A 192 -7.31 -17.57 -9.58
N SER A 193 -7.51 -17.39 -8.29
CA SER A 193 -6.48 -16.88 -7.40
C SER A 193 -5.56 -17.99 -6.88
N SER A 194 -4.36 -17.63 -6.49
CA SER A 194 -3.36 -18.61 -6.04
C SER A 194 -2.53 -18.11 -4.86
N VAL A 195 -2.17 -19.04 -3.99
CA VAL A 195 -1.22 -18.86 -2.88
C VAL A 195 -0.13 -19.90 -3.02
N LYS A 196 1.08 -19.50 -3.40
CA LYS A 196 2.19 -20.44 -3.66
C LYS A 196 2.87 -20.90 -2.38
N GLY A 197 2.86 -20.05 -1.36
CA GLY A 197 3.32 -20.38 -0.02
C GLY A 197 2.28 -21.17 0.77
N ARG A 198 2.44 -21.17 2.08
CA ARG A 198 1.56 -21.87 3.02
C ARG A 198 0.55 -20.92 3.64
N ILE A 199 -0.55 -21.47 4.14
CA ILE A 199 -1.56 -20.72 4.89
C ILE A 199 -1.45 -21.10 6.35
N HIS A 200 -1.00 -20.19 7.20
CA HIS A 200 -0.84 -20.37 8.63
C HIS A 200 -2.00 -19.73 9.40
N LEU A 201 -2.77 -20.56 10.11
CA LEU A 201 -3.91 -20.11 10.91
C LEU A 201 -3.59 -20.26 12.40
N TYR A 202 -3.40 -19.17 13.08
CA TYR A 202 -3.17 -19.12 14.55
C TYR A 202 -4.46 -18.85 15.34
N ARG A 203 -5.60 -18.85 14.67
CA ARG A 203 -6.94 -18.65 15.25
C ARG A 203 -8.00 -19.31 14.37
N GLU A 204 -9.23 -19.40 14.89
CA GLU A 204 -10.38 -19.89 14.11
C GLU A 204 -10.70 -18.95 12.95
N VAL A 205 -10.77 -19.51 11.72
CA VAL A 205 -11.02 -18.81 10.46
C VAL A 205 -12.08 -19.56 9.66
N GLU A 206 -13.06 -18.85 9.13
CA GLU A 206 -14.03 -19.38 8.18
C GLU A 206 -13.40 -19.39 6.78
N LEU A 207 -13.12 -20.57 6.26
CA LEU A 207 -12.45 -20.77 4.98
C LEU A 207 -13.45 -20.89 3.83
N HIS A 208 -13.30 -20.06 2.82
CA HIS A 208 -14.02 -20.08 1.56
C HIS A 208 -13.03 -20.16 0.40
N ILE A 209 -12.40 -21.33 0.25
CA ILE A 209 -11.40 -21.58 -0.80
C ILE A 209 -12.10 -22.35 -1.93
N ASP A 210 -12.11 -21.80 -3.14
CA ASP A 210 -12.65 -22.50 -4.30
C ASP A 210 -11.81 -23.75 -4.59
N PRO A 211 -12.43 -24.90 -4.89
CA PRO A 211 -11.69 -26.14 -5.19
C PRO A 211 -10.74 -26.05 -6.41
N ALA A 212 -10.92 -25.07 -7.28
CA ALA A 212 -10.04 -24.82 -8.42
C ALA A 212 -8.89 -23.86 -8.11
N ALA A 213 -8.90 -23.19 -6.95
CA ALA A 213 -7.82 -22.33 -6.52
C ALA A 213 -6.54 -23.12 -6.27
N GLU A 214 -5.40 -22.58 -6.69
CA GLU A 214 -4.09 -23.16 -6.39
C GLU A 214 -3.58 -22.65 -5.04
N VAL A 215 -3.64 -23.47 -4.00
CA VAL A 215 -3.16 -23.09 -2.66
C VAL A 215 -2.13 -24.08 -2.16
N GLY A 216 -1.15 -23.57 -1.43
CA GLY A 216 -0.17 -24.42 -0.74
C GLY A 216 -0.75 -25.14 0.47
N GLU A 217 0.11 -25.60 1.35
CA GLU A 217 -0.28 -26.34 2.54
C GLU A 217 -1.01 -25.43 3.55
N LEU A 218 -2.16 -25.92 4.07
CA LEU A 218 -2.88 -25.27 5.17
C LEU A 218 -2.37 -25.82 6.50
N ILE A 219 -1.92 -24.96 7.39
CA ILE A 219 -1.36 -25.31 8.70
C ILE A 219 -2.15 -24.61 9.80
N GLU A 220 -2.88 -25.36 10.60
CA GLU A 220 -3.61 -24.87 11.76
C GLU A 220 -2.75 -25.00 13.02
N HIS A 221 -2.59 -23.89 13.75
CA HIS A 221 -1.85 -23.81 15.01
C HIS A 221 -2.79 -23.63 16.24
N VAL A 222 -4.06 -23.99 16.09
CA VAL A 222 -5.12 -23.76 17.12
C VAL A 222 -5.16 -24.88 18.15
#